data_d00e9f9e4c2a37d13efd327fb4fe2a97
#
_entry.id   d00e9f9e4c2a37d13efd327fb4fe2a97
#
_cell.length_a   1.000
_cell.length_b   1.000
_cell.length_c   1.000
_cell.angle_alpha   90.00
_cell.angle_beta   90.00
_cell.angle_gamma   90.00
#
_symmetry.space_group_name_H-M   'P 1'
#
loop_
_entity.id
_entity.type
_entity.pdbx_description
1 polymer ?
#
loop_
_entity_poly.entity_id
_entity_poly.type
_entity_poly.pdbx_seq_one_letter_code
_entity_poly.pdbx_strand_id
1 'polypeptide(L)'
;MGPRGAAGDHRARAGWSTPLSILTINAGSSTLKAAVYDDQAETRLAAATIERVPDAHAFEDALRALEAGAPGSIDAVRAVGHRVVHGGAELLESTIVTPHVRTTIERVTELAPLHNRPALAALELATDRFPGVPHVAAFDTAFFADMPERAVVYPVPWEWRAGWGVRRFGFHGLSHAYASERAAALLGTAETKPNVVVLHLGNGCSGSAIVAGKPVATTMGFTPMEGLMMGTRSGSTDPGILIHMLRSGVSVDAIDEQLNHDSGLLGTSGVSSDYREVLDAARSGNPRARLALDLFADRARAAVGAFATAMGGLHALVFTAGIGENSPAMRAAIVEKLEFMGLEIDEEKNERGEEDITRRAQGVRTFVIPAREDLMVARETLRTALA
;
A
#
# COMPACT_ATOMS: atom_id res chain seq x y z
N MET A 1 47.42 -40.22 19.35
CA MET A 1 47.21 -39.13 20.28
C MET A 1 46.83 -37.88 19.48
N GLY A 2 45.53 -37.61 19.37
CA GLY A 2 45.02 -36.39 18.70
C GLY A 2 44.43 -35.47 19.76
N PRO A 3 44.45 -34.15 19.60
CA PRO A 3 43.73 -33.26 20.48
C PRO A 3 42.28 -33.06 20.01
N ARG A 4 41.39 -33.12 20.95
CA ARG A 4 39.96 -32.90 20.83
C ARG A 4 39.68 -31.39 20.57
N GLY A 5 38.94 -31.12 19.53
CA GLY A 5 38.38 -29.78 19.26
C GLY A 5 37.29 -29.45 20.29
N ALA A 6 37.39 -28.29 20.89
CA ALA A 6 36.39 -27.72 21.79
C ALA A 6 35.15 -27.28 21.02
N ALA A 7 34.02 -27.89 21.27
CA ALA A 7 32.70 -27.39 20.87
C ALA A 7 32.39 -26.14 21.72
N GLY A 8 32.22 -25.02 21.07
CA GLY A 8 31.78 -23.78 21.70
C GLY A 8 30.34 -23.91 22.19
N ASP A 9 30.21 -23.84 23.49
CA ASP A 9 28.97 -23.84 24.24
C ASP A 9 28.26 -22.50 24.06
N HIS A 10 27.30 -22.40 23.13
CA HIS A 10 26.34 -21.31 23.09
C HIS A 10 25.25 -21.53 24.12
N ARG A 11 25.64 -21.44 25.39
CA ARG A 11 24.67 -21.46 26.48
C ARG A 11 23.87 -20.16 26.51
N ALA A 12 22.60 -20.31 26.11
CA ALA A 12 21.40 -19.72 26.69
C ALA A 12 21.62 -18.49 27.60
N ARG A 13 21.16 -17.35 27.13
CA ARG A 13 20.69 -16.28 28.00
C ARG A 13 19.38 -16.79 28.63
N ALA A 14 19.49 -17.30 29.84
CA ALA A 14 18.35 -17.71 30.64
C ALA A 14 17.49 -16.49 31.00
N GLY A 15 16.20 -16.52 30.69
CA GLY A 15 15.25 -15.61 31.30
C GLY A 15 13.91 -15.38 30.57
N TRP A 16 13.74 -15.74 29.31
CA TRP A 16 12.47 -15.50 28.60
C TRP A 16 12.01 -16.78 27.90
N SER A 17 10.94 -17.40 28.39
CA SER A 17 10.35 -18.63 27.84
C SER A 17 9.48 -18.37 26.62
N THR A 18 9.14 -17.11 26.32
CA THR A 18 8.33 -16.70 25.16
C THR A 18 9.19 -15.83 24.24
N PRO A 19 9.24 -16.11 22.91
CA PRO A 19 9.93 -15.25 21.95
C PRO A 19 9.34 -13.85 22.02
N LEU A 20 10.18 -12.81 21.94
CA LEU A 20 9.75 -11.43 21.84
C LEU A 20 8.92 -11.26 20.56
N SER A 21 7.90 -10.40 20.60
CA SER A 21 7.02 -10.19 19.46
C SER A 21 6.80 -8.71 19.12
N ILE A 22 6.48 -8.45 17.87
CA ILE A 22 6.10 -7.14 17.33
C ILE A 22 4.64 -7.23 16.91
N LEU A 23 3.80 -6.38 17.50
CA LEU A 23 2.40 -6.22 17.09
C LEU A 23 2.31 -5.18 15.99
N THR A 24 1.61 -5.48 14.90
CA THR A 24 1.31 -4.53 13.81
C THR A 24 -0.18 -4.26 13.74
N ILE A 25 -0.55 -3.00 13.50
CA ILE A 25 -1.93 -2.53 13.46
C ILE A 25 -2.13 -1.71 12.19
N ASN A 26 -3.17 -2.06 11.43
CA ASN A 26 -3.61 -1.34 10.24
C ASN A 26 -5.13 -1.13 10.34
N ALA A 27 -5.53 0.08 10.71
CA ALA A 27 -6.92 0.48 10.89
C ALA A 27 -7.42 1.25 9.67
N GLY A 28 -8.41 0.71 8.97
CA GLY A 28 -9.16 1.36 7.91
C GLY A 28 -10.51 1.89 8.42
N SER A 29 -11.30 2.48 7.52
CA SER A 29 -12.63 3.04 7.87
C SER A 29 -13.64 1.99 8.34
N SER A 30 -13.50 0.74 7.87
CA SER A 30 -14.44 -0.35 8.15
C SER A 30 -13.75 -1.66 8.56
N THR A 31 -12.43 -1.65 8.75
CA THR A 31 -11.67 -2.88 8.98
C THR A 31 -10.48 -2.60 9.88
N LEU A 32 -10.29 -3.45 10.87
CA LEU A 32 -9.05 -3.50 11.68
C LEU A 32 -8.29 -4.77 11.34
N LYS A 33 -7.06 -4.63 10.83
CA LYS A 33 -6.13 -5.73 10.62
C LYS A 33 -5.00 -5.63 11.65
N ALA A 34 -4.69 -6.74 12.28
CA ALA A 34 -3.58 -6.84 13.23
C ALA A 34 -2.79 -8.13 12.96
N ALA A 35 -1.49 -8.09 13.19
CA ALA A 35 -0.65 -9.28 13.11
C ALA A 35 0.46 -9.21 14.15
N VAL A 36 0.91 -10.39 14.58
CA VAL A 36 2.07 -10.55 15.46
C VAL A 36 3.20 -11.20 14.68
N TYR A 37 4.37 -10.60 14.76
CA TYR A 37 5.60 -11.07 14.17
C TYR A 37 6.61 -11.48 15.25
N ASP A 38 7.58 -12.33 14.89
CA ASP A 38 8.73 -12.63 15.69
C ASP A 38 9.62 -11.37 15.89
N ASP A 39 10.63 -11.48 16.74
CA ASP A 39 11.55 -10.40 17.09
C ASP A 39 12.52 -10.00 15.97
N GLN A 40 12.53 -10.74 14.85
CA GLN A 40 13.28 -10.41 13.63
C GLN A 40 12.40 -9.76 12.56
N ALA A 41 11.09 -9.64 12.81
CA ALA A 41 10.10 -9.15 11.85
C ALA A 41 10.07 -9.94 10.52
N GLU A 42 10.34 -11.24 10.57
CA GLU A 42 10.39 -12.11 9.39
C GLU A 42 9.21 -13.09 9.36
N THR A 43 8.87 -13.68 10.52
CA THR A 43 7.84 -14.70 10.61
C THR A 43 6.57 -14.13 11.23
N ARG A 44 5.46 -14.20 10.49
CA ARG A 44 4.15 -13.85 11.04
C ARG A 44 3.62 -15.00 11.87
N LEU A 45 3.52 -14.78 13.18
CA LEU A 45 3.06 -15.77 14.17
C LEU A 45 1.55 -15.93 14.15
N ALA A 46 0.81 -14.82 14.06
CA ALA A 46 -0.64 -14.78 13.95
C ALA A 46 -1.12 -13.55 13.19
N ALA A 47 -2.34 -13.61 12.66
CA ALA A 47 -3.01 -12.47 12.05
C ALA A 47 -4.51 -12.50 12.33
N ALA A 48 -5.11 -11.33 12.46
CA ALA A 48 -6.54 -11.13 12.66
C ALA A 48 -7.06 -10.03 11.73
N THR A 49 -8.28 -10.22 11.23
CA THR A 49 -9.02 -9.20 10.47
C THR A 49 -10.41 -9.10 11.07
N ILE A 50 -10.78 -7.92 11.52
CA ILE A 50 -12.09 -7.60 12.09
C ILE A 50 -12.80 -6.65 11.12
N GLU A 51 -13.86 -7.13 10.50
CA GLU A 51 -14.63 -6.37 9.50
C GLU A 51 -15.68 -5.49 10.18
N ARG A 52 -15.23 -4.48 10.89
CA ARG A 52 -16.05 -3.41 11.45
C ARG A 52 -15.20 -2.18 11.75
N VAL A 53 -15.88 -1.05 12.00
CA VAL A 53 -15.21 0.20 12.40
C VAL A 53 -14.28 -0.06 13.58
N PRO A 54 -13.02 0.38 13.53
CA PRO A 54 -12.07 0.24 14.62
C PRO A 54 -12.54 0.98 15.88
N ASP A 55 -12.94 0.20 16.90
CA ASP A 55 -13.31 0.66 18.23
C ASP A 55 -12.64 -0.24 19.28
N ALA A 56 -12.87 0.03 20.55
CA ALA A 56 -12.29 -0.75 21.64
C ALA A 56 -12.67 -2.24 21.58
N HIS A 57 -13.89 -2.57 21.15
CA HIS A 57 -14.33 -3.96 21.01
C HIS A 57 -13.65 -4.66 19.83
N ALA A 58 -13.55 -3.98 18.66
CA ALA A 58 -12.83 -4.51 17.52
C ALA A 58 -11.35 -4.76 17.84
N PHE A 59 -10.76 -3.86 18.61
CA PHE A 59 -9.37 -3.98 19.05
C PHE A 59 -9.17 -5.19 19.98
N GLU A 60 -10.01 -5.35 20.98
CA GLU A 60 -9.96 -6.51 21.90
C GLU A 60 -10.28 -7.84 21.19
N ASP A 61 -11.22 -7.85 20.22
CA ASP A 61 -11.49 -9.03 19.38
C ASP A 61 -10.26 -9.42 18.56
N ALA A 62 -9.56 -8.44 17.99
CA ALA A 62 -8.32 -8.69 17.26
C ALA A 62 -7.23 -9.30 18.18
N LEU A 63 -7.02 -8.73 19.37
CA LEU A 63 -6.05 -9.27 20.32
C LEU A 63 -6.39 -10.70 20.76
N ARG A 64 -7.68 -11.00 21.02
CA ARG A 64 -8.11 -12.37 21.33
C ARG A 64 -7.86 -13.35 20.20
N ALA A 65 -8.12 -12.94 18.95
CA ALA A 65 -7.86 -13.78 17.79
C ALA A 65 -6.35 -14.03 17.58
N LEU A 66 -5.50 -13.03 17.81
CA LEU A 66 -4.05 -13.17 17.76
C LEU A 66 -3.54 -14.11 18.85
N GLU A 67 -3.99 -13.95 20.09
CA GLU A 67 -3.62 -14.82 21.21
C GLU A 67 -4.06 -16.28 20.99
N ALA A 68 -5.24 -16.49 20.39
CA ALA A 68 -5.69 -17.83 20.01
C ALA A 68 -4.83 -18.47 18.91
N GLY A 69 -4.32 -17.66 17.98
CA GLY A 69 -3.45 -18.12 16.89
C GLY A 69 -1.99 -18.34 17.30
N ALA A 70 -1.50 -17.59 18.29
CA ALA A 70 -0.13 -17.68 18.82
C ALA A 70 -0.15 -17.41 20.34
N PRO A 71 -0.41 -18.42 21.17
CA PRO A 71 -0.53 -18.27 22.62
C PRO A 71 0.72 -17.66 23.27
N GLY A 72 0.51 -16.67 24.13
CA GLY A 72 1.57 -15.92 24.82
C GLY A 72 2.21 -14.82 24.00
N SER A 73 1.84 -14.66 22.73
CA SER A 73 2.45 -13.66 21.84
C SER A 73 2.07 -12.23 22.23
N ILE A 74 0.88 -12.02 22.77
CA ILE A 74 0.40 -10.69 23.20
C ILE A 74 1.14 -10.23 24.47
N ASP A 75 1.41 -11.11 25.40
CA ASP A 75 2.18 -10.78 26.61
C ASP A 75 3.67 -10.56 26.31
N ALA A 76 4.14 -11.08 25.17
CA ALA A 76 5.53 -10.94 24.71
C ALA A 76 5.75 -9.69 23.82
N VAL A 77 4.74 -8.86 23.57
CA VAL A 77 4.85 -7.66 22.73
C VAL A 77 5.89 -6.69 23.30
N ARG A 78 6.88 -6.32 22.47
CA ARG A 78 7.97 -5.40 22.80
C ARG A 78 7.91 -4.10 22.05
N ALA A 79 7.19 -4.05 20.95
CA ALA A 79 6.93 -2.84 20.20
C ALA A 79 5.62 -2.99 19.43
N VAL A 80 4.96 -1.86 19.15
CA VAL A 80 3.72 -1.81 18.37
C VAL A 80 3.93 -0.91 17.16
N GLY A 81 3.75 -1.46 15.97
CA GLY A 81 3.79 -0.72 14.72
C GLY A 81 2.40 -0.35 14.24
N HIS A 82 2.23 0.90 13.84
CA HIS A 82 0.98 1.44 13.31
C HIS A 82 1.16 1.88 11.87
N ARG A 83 0.34 1.36 10.96
CA ARG A 83 0.25 1.96 9.62
C ARG A 83 -0.52 3.27 9.70
N VAL A 84 0.09 4.34 9.22
CA VAL A 84 -0.53 5.66 9.06
C VAL A 84 -0.43 6.05 7.58
N VAL A 85 -1.55 6.42 6.97
CA VAL A 85 -1.57 6.66 5.52
C VAL A 85 -0.84 7.94 5.15
N HIS A 86 -0.98 9.03 5.92
CA HIS A 86 -0.41 10.32 5.58
C HIS A 86 0.47 10.89 6.70
N GLY A 87 1.76 11.07 6.42
CA GLY A 87 2.72 11.71 7.33
C GLY A 87 2.93 13.21 7.09
N GLY A 88 2.33 13.78 6.03
CA GLY A 88 2.54 15.16 5.63
C GLY A 88 3.95 15.45 5.14
N ALA A 89 4.36 16.71 5.27
CA ALA A 89 5.68 17.18 4.87
C ALA A 89 6.73 17.05 5.98
N GLU A 90 6.34 16.65 7.19
CA GLU A 90 7.22 16.61 8.37
C GLU A 90 7.60 15.18 8.74
N LEU A 91 6.68 14.22 8.62
CA LEU A 91 6.91 12.81 8.99
C LEU A 91 7.30 12.02 7.73
N LEU A 92 8.58 12.14 7.37
CA LEU A 92 9.15 11.62 6.12
C LEU A 92 9.71 10.20 6.26
N GLU A 93 9.72 9.65 7.46
CA GLU A 93 10.19 8.28 7.77
C GLU A 93 9.38 7.70 8.94
N SER A 94 9.45 6.39 9.10
CA SER A 94 8.86 5.71 10.26
C SER A 94 9.48 6.22 11.54
N THR A 95 8.67 6.57 12.54
CA THR A 95 9.14 7.25 13.73
C THR A 95 8.42 6.80 15.00
N ILE A 96 9.10 6.93 16.15
CA ILE A 96 8.51 6.70 17.48
C ILE A 96 7.37 7.69 17.69
N VAL A 97 6.23 7.20 18.13
CA VAL A 97 5.06 8.04 18.45
C VAL A 97 5.32 8.82 19.73
N THR A 98 5.47 10.12 19.59
CA THR A 98 5.55 11.09 20.68
C THR A 98 4.30 11.98 20.65
N PRO A 99 4.01 12.80 21.68
CA PRO A 99 2.93 13.78 21.63
C PRO A 99 3.02 14.71 20.40
N HIS A 100 4.23 15.11 20.00
CA HIS A 100 4.45 15.93 18.81
C HIS A 100 4.08 15.18 17.52
N VAL A 101 4.52 13.92 17.36
CA VAL A 101 4.18 13.10 16.20
C VAL A 101 2.68 12.92 16.09
N ARG A 102 2.00 12.62 17.21
CA ARG A 102 0.54 12.51 17.26
C ARG A 102 -0.16 13.79 16.78
N THR A 103 0.21 14.95 17.33
CA THR A 103 -0.36 16.24 16.92
C THR A 103 -0.09 16.53 15.43
N THR A 104 1.07 16.12 14.91
CA THR A 104 1.38 16.28 13.47
C THR A 104 0.47 15.38 12.62
N ILE A 105 0.22 14.11 13.02
CA ILE A 105 -0.72 13.23 12.32
C ILE A 105 -2.15 13.80 12.38
N GLU A 106 -2.58 14.33 13.53
CA GLU A 106 -3.89 14.99 13.69
C GLU A 106 -4.06 16.16 12.71
N ARG A 107 -3.03 17.02 12.59
CA ARG A 107 -3.04 18.17 11.68
C ARG A 107 -3.17 17.78 10.21
N VAL A 108 -2.49 16.72 9.77
CA VAL A 108 -2.55 16.27 8.37
C VAL A 108 -3.72 15.34 8.07
N THR A 109 -4.57 15.06 9.07
CA THR A 109 -5.74 14.19 8.90
C THR A 109 -6.75 14.74 7.90
N GLU A 110 -6.84 16.06 7.74
CA GLU A 110 -7.71 16.68 6.72
C GLU A 110 -7.36 16.27 5.28
N LEU A 111 -6.10 15.87 5.00
CA LEU A 111 -5.65 15.42 3.68
C LEU A 111 -5.99 13.94 3.42
N ALA A 112 -6.27 13.16 4.45
CA ALA A 112 -6.64 11.75 4.34
C ALA A 112 -7.59 11.33 5.51
N PRO A 113 -8.76 11.99 5.66
CA PRO A 113 -9.61 11.82 6.85
C PRO A 113 -10.15 10.39 7.01
N LEU A 114 -10.45 9.71 5.90
CA LEU A 114 -10.96 8.33 5.88
C LEU A 114 -9.94 7.31 6.40
N HIS A 115 -8.66 7.67 6.48
CA HIS A 115 -7.57 6.77 6.81
C HIS A 115 -6.87 7.16 8.11
N ASN A 116 -6.48 8.43 8.29
CA ASN A 116 -5.73 8.86 9.47
C ASN A 116 -6.58 8.87 10.75
N ARG A 117 -7.88 9.19 10.68
CA ARG A 117 -8.76 9.14 11.88
C ARG A 117 -8.85 7.75 12.50
N PRO A 118 -9.15 6.67 11.73
CA PRO A 118 -9.12 5.31 12.27
C PRO A 118 -7.74 4.90 12.80
N ALA A 119 -6.67 5.31 12.12
CA ALA A 119 -5.31 4.99 12.55
C ALA A 119 -4.97 5.63 13.90
N LEU A 120 -5.35 6.92 14.12
CA LEU A 120 -5.18 7.60 15.39
C LEU A 120 -6.00 6.94 16.51
N ALA A 121 -7.25 6.58 16.26
CA ALA A 121 -8.08 5.89 17.25
C ALA A 121 -7.47 4.54 17.66
N ALA A 122 -7.00 3.75 16.69
CA ALA A 122 -6.33 2.47 16.98
C ALA A 122 -4.99 2.65 17.71
N LEU A 123 -4.27 3.73 17.41
CA LEU A 123 -3.03 4.09 18.10
C LEU A 123 -3.29 4.44 19.57
N GLU A 124 -4.36 5.17 19.87
CA GLU A 124 -4.77 5.48 21.25
C GLU A 124 -5.08 4.20 22.03
N LEU A 125 -5.94 3.35 21.49
CA LEU A 125 -6.31 2.07 22.11
C LEU A 125 -5.08 1.19 22.36
N ALA A 126 -4.15 1.13 21.41
CA ALA A 126 -2.93 0.37 21.57
C ALA A 126 -1.99 0.97 22.63
N THR A 127 -1.87 2.30 22.69
CA THR A 127 -1.05 2.97 23.70
C THR A 127 -1.56 2.72 25.12
N ASP A 128 -2.89 2.72 25.31
CA ASP A 128 -3.52 2.41 26.59
C ASP A 128 -3.34 0.93 26.97
N ARG A 129 -3.40 0.02 25.99
CA ARG A 129 -3.29 -1.43 26.22
C ARG A 129 -1.86 -1.90 26.43
N PHE A 130 -0.88 -1.24 25.80
CA PHE A 130 0.55 -1.58 25.86
C PHE A 130 1.39 -0.39 26.37
N PRO A 131 1.15 0.08 27.60
CA PRO A 131 1.93 1.17 28.17
C PRO A 131 3.37 0.75 28.40
N GLY A 132 4.31 1.62 28.07
CA GLY A 132 5.74 1.37 28.34
C GLY A 132 6.50 0.59 27.26
N VAL A 133 5.83 0.16 26.18
CA VAL A 133 6.51 -0.30 24.97
C VAL A 133 6.56 0.81 23.90
N PRO A 134 7.56 0.84 23.04
CA PRO A 134 7.60 1.83 21.97
C PRO A 134 6.48 1.58 20.95
N HIS A 135 5.80 2.66 20.55
CA HIS A 135 4.86 2.68 19.43
C HIS A 135 5.52 3.39 18.25
N VAL A 136 5.46 2.79 17.07
CA VAL A 136 6.05 3.33 15.84
C VAL A 136 4.94 3.61 14.82
N ALA A 137 4.92 4.82 14.26
CA ALA A 137 4.10 5.14 13.11
C ALA A 137 4.90 4.91 11.82
N ALA A 138 4.42 4.00 10.98
CA ALA A 138 4.95 3.73 9.65
C ALA A 138 4.03 4.35 8.60
N PHE A 139 4.58 5.28 7.80
CA PHE A 139 3.79 6.09 6.89
C PHE A 139 3.82 5.56 5.45
N ASP A 140 2.65 5.48 4.80
CA ASP A 140 2.59 5.15 3.37
C ASP A 140 3.32 6.21 2.52
N THR A 141 3.28 7.48 2.93
CA THR A 141 3.95 8.58 2.23
C THR A 141 5.47 8.56 2.38
N ALA A 142 6.01 7.87 3.37
CA ALA A 142 7.45 7.88 3.67
C ALA A 142 8.29 7.29 2.53
N PHE A 143 7.82 6.23 1.87
CA PHE A 143 8.50 5.64 0.72
C PHE A 143 8.76 6.65 -0.41
N PHE A 144 7.88 7.64 -0.56
CA PHE A 144 7.91 8.66 -1.62
C PHE A 144 8.57 9.98 -1.18
N ALA A 145 9.11 10.06 0.04
CA ALA A 145 9.65 11.31 0.60
C ALA A 145 10.78 11.89 -0.27
N ASP A 146 11.65 11.03 -0.79
CA ASP A 146 12.84 11.39 -1.58
C ASP A 146 12.62 11.40 -3.10
N MET A 147 11.36 11.47 -3.57
CA MET A 147 11.10 11.59 -5.00
C MET A 147 11.75 12.86 -5.58
N PRO A 148 12.22 12.81 -6.84
CA PRO A 148 12.77 13.99 -7.51
C PRO A 148 11.78 15.15 -7.53
N GLU A 149 12.27 16.39 -7.36
CA GLU A 149 11.42 17.58 -7.27
C GLU A 149 10.42 17.70 -8.45
N ARG A 150 10.87 17.39 -9.68
CA ARG A 150 10.02 17.38 -10.89
C ARG A 150 8.84 16.39 -10.82
N ALA A 151 8.91 15.37 -9.98
CA ALA A 151 7.83 14.40 -9.77
C ALA A 151 6.89 14.81 -8.63
N VAL A 152 7.30 15.76 -7.82
CA VAL A 152 6.60 16.20 -6.61
C VAL A 152 5.84 17.50 -6.83
N VAL A 153 6.38 18.41 -7.65
CA VAL A 153 5.78 19.74 -7.90
C VAL A 153 4.65 19.65 -8.90
N TYR A 154 3.53 20.31 -8.58
CA TYR A 154 2.44 20.53 -9.54
C TYR A 154 2.68 21.83 -10.33
N PRO A 155 2.33 21.86 -11.62
CA PRO A 155 2.44 23.08 -12.43
C PRO A 155 1.25 24.03 -12.18
N VAL A 156 1.13 24.48 -10.94
CA VAL A 156 0.12 25.42 -10.43
C VAL A 156 0.84 26.64 -9.86
N PRO A 157 0.14 27.75 -9.49
CA PRO A 157 0.79 28.90 -8.89
C PRO A 157 1.71 28.49 -7.71
N TRP A 158 2.93 29.03 -7.69
CA TRP A 158 3.94 28.66 -6.71
C TRP A 158 3.50 28.92 -5.27
N GLU A 159 2.64 29.89 -5.07
CA GLU A 159 2.03 30.26 -3.79
C GLU A 159 1.25 29.09 -3.17
N TRP A 160 0.69 28.19 -4.00
CA TRP A 160 -0.01 27.01 -3.47
C TRP A 160 0.95 26.04 -2.80
N ARG A 161 2.16 25.91 -3.35
CA ARG A 161 3.21 25.13 -2.69
C ARG A 161 3.74 25.83 -1.43
N ALA A 162 4.03 27.11 -1.52
CA ALA A 162 4.64 27.87 -0.44
C ALA A 162 3.68 28.13 0.73
N GLY A 163 2.40 28.42 0.45
CA GLY A 163 1.41 28.80 1.47
C GLY A 163 0.60 27.62 2.01
N TRP A 164 0.30 26.62 1.16
CA TRP A 164 -0.57 25.49 1.53
C TRP A 164 0.11 24.13 1.43
N GLY A 165 1.40 24.08 1.16
CA GLY A 165 2.15 22.82 1.10
C GLY A 165 1.73 21.89 -0.03
N VAL A 166 1.12 22.42 -1.11
CA VAL A 166 0.65 21.61 -2.24
C VAL A 166 1.82 20.92 -2.93
N ARG A 167 1.86 19.60 -2.82
CA ARG A 167 2.85 18.73 -3.46
C ARG A 167 2.26 17.33 -3.64
N ARG A 168 2.89 16.54 -4.50
CA ARG A 168 2.61 15.09 -4.57
C ARG A 168 3.27 14.39 -3.37
N PHE A 169 2.51 13.59 -2.64
CA PHE A 169 3.01 12.77 -1.53
C PHE A 169 3.22 11.31 -1.96
N GLY A 170 2.27 10.71 -2.68
CA GLY A 170 2.26 9.27 -2.95
C GLY A 170 1.73 8.47 -1.75
N PHE A 171 1.14 7.32 -2.03
CA PHE A 171 0.50 6.47 -1.01
C PHE A 171 0.68 4.99 -1.32
N HIS A 172 0.26 4.10 -0.42
CA HIS A 172 0.56 2.66 -0.43
C HIS A 172 2.07 2.37 -0.44
N GLY A 173 2.88 3.27 0.13
CA GLY A 173 4.33 3.19 0.08
C GLY A 173 4.90 1.90 0.66
N LEU A 174 4.33 1.39 1.75
CA LEU A 174 4.73 0.12 2.35
C LEU A 174 4.54 -1.05 1.37
N SER A 175 3.42 -1.07 0.63
CA SER A 175 3.16 -2.07 -0.41
C SER A 175 4.12 -1.93 -1.59
N HIS A 176 4.34 -0.71 -2.09
CA HIS A 176 5.27 -0.45 -3.19
C HIS A 176 6.71 -0.81 -2.84
N ALA A 177 7.15 -0.51 -1.63
CA ALA A 177 8.48 -0.87 -1.14
C ALA A 177 8.67 -2.38 -1.16
N TYR A 178 7.79 -3.14 -0.49
CA TYR A 178 7.87 -4.60 -0.46
C TYR A 178 7.85 -5.22 -1.86
N ALA A 179 6.89 -4.81 -2.69
CA ALA A 179 6.72 -5.35 -4.03
C ALA A 179 7.97 -5.09 -4.91
N SER A 180 8.58 -3.91 -4.80
CA SER A 180 9.80 -3.58 -5.55
C SER A 180 11.03 -4.34 -5.05
N GLU A 181 11.19 -4.53 -3.74
CA GLU A 181 12.25 -5.34 -3.14
C GLU A 181 12.14 -6.80 -3.60
N ARG A 182 10.93 -7.37 -3.54
CA ARG A 182 10.69 -8.74 -3.98
C ARG A 182 10.94 -8.91 -5.47
N ALA A 183 10.49 -7.97 -6.30
CA ALA A 183 10.75 -7.98 -7.74
C ALA A 183 12.25 -7.92 -8.06
N ALA A 184 13.02 -7.08 -7.38
CA ALA A 184 14.45 -7.00 -7.53
C ALA A 184 15.14 -8.34 -7.19
N ALA A 185 14.71 -9.00 -6.12
CA ALA A 185 15.19 -10.32 -5.73
C ALA A 185 14.88 -11.40 -6.80
N LEU A 186 13.67 -11.37 -7.37
CA LEU A 186 13.26 -12.30 -8.45
C LEU A 186 13.98 -12.06 -9.77
N LEU A 187 14.34 -10.81 -10.07
CA LEU A 187 15.19 -10.48 -11.22
C LEU A 187 16.63 -10.97 -11.06
N GLY A 188 17.05 -11.30 -9.85
CA GLY A 188 18.43 -11.69 -9.56
C GLY A 188 19.44 -10.57 -9.77
N THR A 189 18.99 -9.33 -9.71
CA THR A 189 19.77 -8.12 -10.00
C THR A 189 20.04 -7.30 -8.75
N ALA A 190 20.25 -7.94 -7.60
CA ALA A 190 20.46 -7.26 -6.32
C ALA A 190 21.57 -6.18 -6.37
N GLU A 191 22.56 -6.34 -7.27
CA GLU A 191 23.65 -5.38 -7.50
C GLU A 191 23.41 -4.44 -8.70
N THR A 192 22.37 -4.66 -9.49
CA THR A 192 22.01 -3.79 -10.61
C THR A 192 20.90 -2.83 -10.20
N LYS A 193 20.58 -1.84 -11.04
CA LYS A 193 19.57 -0.83 -10.77
C LYS A 193 18.29 -1.11 -11.56
N PRO A 194 17.43 -2.05 -11.13
CA PRO A 194 16.25 -2.40 -11.90
C PRO A 194 15.24 -1.25 -11.94
N ASN A 195 14.63 -1.07 -13.12
CA ASN A 195 13.48 -0.22 -13.32
C ASN A 195 12.22 -1.08 -13.13
N VAL A 196 11.44 -0.80 -12.11
CA VAL A 196 10.25 -1.57 -11.73
C VAL A 196 9.03 -0.66 -11.73
N VAL A 197 7.97 -1.08 -12.39
CA VAL A 197 6.64 -0.50 -12.19
C VAL A 197 5.86 -1.39 -11.24
N VAL A 198 5.33 -0.83 -10.18
CA VAL A 198 4.41 -1.51 -9.27
C VAL A 198 3.01 -0.93 -9.43
N LEU A 199 2.04 -1.79 -9.70
CA LEU A 199 0.61 -1.48 -9.70
C LEU A 199 -0.03 -2.12 -8.46
N HIS A 200 -0.37 -1.32 -7.47
CA HIS A 200 -1.17 -1.72 -6.32
C HIS A 200 -2.65 -1.51 -6.69
N LEU A 201 -3.36 -2.61 -6.98
CA LEU A 201 -4.73 -2.59 -7.47
C LEU A 201 -5.66 -3.26 -6.45
N GLY A 202 -6.29 -2.44 -5.62
CA GLY A 202 -7.28 -2.85 -4.62
C GLY A 202 -8.55 -2.02 -4.74
N ASN A 203 -9.27 -1.80 -3.65
CA ASN A 203 -10.34 -0.80 -3.61
C ASN A 203 -9.76 0.62 -3.78
N GLY A 204 -8.59 0.91 -3.17
CA GLY A 204 -7.71 2.00 -3.55
C GLY A 204 -6.66 1.49 -4.54
N CYS A 205 -6.32 2.29 -5.56
CA CYS A 205 -5.35 1.93 -6.59
C CYS A 205 -4.26 2.97 -6.73
N SER A 206 -3.02 2.52 -6.88
CA SER A 206 -1.88 3.38 -7.19
C SER A 206 -0.86 2.67 -8.06
N GLY A 207 -0.09 3.44 -8.80
CA GLY A 207 1.08 2.97 -9.53
C GLY A 207 2.32 3.76 -9.12
N SER A 208 3.50 3.14 -9.22
CA SER A 208 4.77 3.83 -9.01
C SER A 208 5.85 3.34 -9.97
N ALA A 209 6.73 4.25 -10.35
CA ALA A 209 7.98 3.99 -11.06
C ALA A 209 9.13 3.99 -10.06
N ILE A 210 9.89 2.91 -10.03
CA ILE A 210 10.94 2.69 -9.03
C ILE A 210 12.23 2.33 -9.76
N VAL A 211 13.30 3.07 -9.50
CA VAL A 211 14.65 2.87 -10.05
C VAL A 211 15.58 2.51 -8.91
N ALA A 212 16.19 1.33 -8.96
CA ALA A 212 17.13 0.89 -7.93
C ALA A 212 16.55 0.98 -6.50
N GLY A 213 15.28 0.59 -6.32
CA GLY A 213 14.57 0.63 -5.03
C GLY A 213 14.07 2.01 -4.60
N LYS A 214 14.31 3.08 -5.38
CA LYS A 214 13.86 4.44 -5.08
C LYS A 214 12.72 4.87 -6.01
N PRO A 215 11.60 5.39 -5.49
CA PRO A 215 10.52 5.87 -6.31
C PRO A 215 10.92 7.15 -7.05
N VAL A 216 10.62 7.23 -8.34
CA VAL A 216 10.89 8.39 -9.19
C VAL A 216 9.62 9.05 -9.71
N ALA A 217 8.49 8.35 -9.65
CA ALA A 217 7.15 8.86 -9.95
C ALA A 217 6.08 7.97 -9.28
N THR A 218 4.90 8.54 -9.06
CA THR A 218 3.72 7.81 -8.56
C THR A 218 2.43 8.46 -9.06
N THR A 219 1.33 7.70 -9.08
CA THR A 219 0.05 8.19 -9.58
C THR A 219 -0.74 8.98 -8.54
N MET A 220 -0.74 8.57 -7.27
CA MET A 220 -1.43 9.31 -6.23
C MET A 220 -0.70 10.62 -5.92
N GLY A 221 -1.45 11.66 -5.58
CA GLY A 221 -0.98 13.02 -5.55
C GLY A 221 -0.89 13.67 -4.18
N PHE A 222 -1.49 14.85 -4.08
CA PHE A 222 -1.64 15.61 -2.84
C PHE A 222 -2.52 14.85 -1.83
N THR A 223 -3.54 14.17 -2.35
CA THR A 223 -4.42 13.26 -1.62
C THR A 223 -4.43 11.88 -2.31
N PRO A 224 -4.95 10.83 -1.65
CA PRO A 224 -5.11 9.51 -2.27
C PRO A 224 -6.26 9.42 -3.29
N MET A 225 -6.76 10.54 -3.79
CA MET A 225 -7.81 10.61 -4.81
C MET A 225 -7.24 10.59 -6.24
N GLU A 226 -6.09 11.27 -6.48
CA GLU A 226 -5.48 11.40 -7.81
C GLU A 226 -4.93 10.05 -8.32
N GLY A 227 -4.87 9.90 -9.60
CA GLY A 227 -4.17 8.80 -10.28
C GLY A 227 -5.10 7.81 -10.96
N LEU A 228 -4.96 6.54 -10.63
CA LEU A 228 -5.74 5.46 -11.22
C LEU A 228 -7.21 5.52 -10.79
N MET A 229 -8.09 5.02 -11.66
CA MET A 229 -9.47 4.73 -11.29
C MET A 229 -9.52 3.69 -10.16
N MET A 230 -10.43 3.85 -9.20
CA MET A 230 -10.52 3.01 -7.99
C MET A 230 -11.93 2.43 -7.83
N GLY A 231 -12.21 1.78 -6.71
CA GLY A 231 -13.55 1.25 -6.45
C GLY A 231 -14.62 2.33 -6.42
N THR A 232 -14.39 3.39 -5.62
CA THR A 232 -15.31 4.53 -5.45
C THR A 232 -14.71 5.87 -5.84
N ARG A 233 -13.39 6.00 -5.94
CA ARG A 233 -12.69 7.25 -6.26
C ARG A 233 -12.44 7.38 -7.75
N SER A 234 -12.57 8.61 -8.25
CA SER A 234 -12.47 8.92 -9.70
C SER A 234 -11.08 8.66 -10.30
N GLY A 235 -10.02 8.82 -9.52
CA GLY A 235 -8.69 9.02 -10.07
C GLY A 235 -8.53 10.41 -10.68
N SER A 236 -7.54 10.57 -11.58
CA SER A 236 -7.27 11.86 -12.24
C SER A 236 -8.46 12.31 -13.08
N THR A 237 -8.90 13.55 -12.82
CA THR A 237 -10.04 14.19 -13.47
C THR A 237 -9.62 15.58 -13.94
N ASP A 238 -10.22 16.10 -15.03
CA ASP A 238 -10.01 17.48 -15.48
C ASP A 238 -10.53 18.47 -14.42
N PRO A 239 -9.68 19.36 -13.87
CA PRO A 239 -10.11 20.38 -12.91
C PRO A 239 -11.24 21.28 -13.44
N GLY A 240 -11.33 21.47 -14.75
CA GLY A 240 -12.41 22.23 -15.39
C GLY A 240 -13.79 21.66 -15.13
N ILE A 241 -13.91 20.34 -14.95
CA ILE A 241 -15.18 19.68 -14.56
C ILE A 241 -15.61 20.17 -13.18
N LEU A 242 -14.70 20.24 -12.21
CA LEU A 242 -14.99 20.67 -10.85
C LEU A 242 -15.46 22.12 -10.81
N ILE A 243 -14.76 23.00 -11.56
CA ILE A 243 -15.14 24.42 -11.70
C ILE A 243 -16.51 24.54 -12.35
N HIS A 244 -16.82 23.72 -13.37
CA HIS A 244 -18.13 23.71 -14.03
C HIS A 244 -19.24 23.30 -13.04
N MET A 245 -19.04 22.22 -12.27
CA MET A 245 -20.02 21.73 -11.29
C MET A 245 -20.29 22.77 -10.19
N LEU A 246 -19.24 23.42 -9.66
CA LEU A 246 -19.36 24.51 -8.68
C LEU A 246 -20.18 25.68 -9.24
N ARG A 247 -19.89 26.11 -10.48
CA ARG A 247 -20.66 27.16 -11.16
C ARG A 247 -22.11 26.78 -11.44
N SER A 248 -22.38 25.48 -11.55
CA SER A 248 -23.73 24.93 -11.71
C SER A 248 -24.48 24.77 -10.40
N GLY A 249 -23.88 25.19 -9.25
CA GLY A 249 -24.53 25.21 -7.93
C GLY A 249 -24.34 23.93 -7.11
N VAL A 250 -23.50 23.00 -7.55
CA VAL A 250 -23.12 21.84 -6.73
C VAL A 250 -22.17 22.32 -5.63
N SER A 251 -22.44 21.94 -4.36
CA SER A 251 -21.61 22.35 -3.22
C SER A 251 -20.24 21.64 -3.23
N VAL A 252 -19.27 22.24 -2.54
CA VAL A 252 -17.94 21.63 -2.35
C VAL A 252 -18.05 20.25 -1.69
N ASP A 253 -18.87 20.13 -0.63
CA ASP A 253 -19.07 18.89 0.10
C ASP A 253 -19.70 17.79 -0.79
N ALA A 254 -20.67 18.17 -1.65
CA ALA A 254 -21.26 17.22 -2.60
C ALA A 254 -20.26 16.76 -3.67
N ILE A 255 -19.36 17.64 -4.14
CA ILE A 255 -18.29 17.25 -5.08
C ILE A 255 -17.30 16.33 -4.38
N ASP A 256 -16.90 16.63 -3.15
CA ASP A 256 -15.99 15.79 -2.36
C ASP A 256 -16.57 14.39 -2.16
N GLU A 257 -17.83 14.29 -1.74
CA GLU A 257 -18.55 13.02 -1.59
C GLU A 257 -18.59 12.22 -2.90
N GLN A 258 -18.99 12.87 -3.99
CA GLN A 258 -19.10 12.21 -5.29
C GLN A 258 -17.75 11.69 -5.80
N LEU A 259 -16.67 12.46 -5.64
CA LEU A 259 -15.34 12.05 -6.11
C LEU A 259 -14.72 10.93 -5.27
N ASN A 260 -15.01 10.87 -3.97
CA ASN A 260 -14.46 9.88 -3.06
C ASN A 260 -15.31 8.61 -2.96
N HIS A 261 -16.66 8.73 -3.06
CA HIS A 261 -17.58 7.66 -2.69
C HIS A 261 -18.50 7.18 -3.81
N ASP A 262 -18.81 8.04 -4.82
CA ASP A 262 -19.77 7.73 -5.88
C ASP A 262 -19.16 7.60 -7.29
N SER A 263 -17.84 7.65 -7.39
CA SER A 263 -17.08 7.59 -8.65
C SER A 263 -16.46 6.20 -8.89
N GLY A 264 -15.43 6.13 -9.67
CA GLY A 264 -14.66 4.91 -9.94
C GLY A 264 -15.48 3.79 -10.59
N LEU A 265 -15.24 2.55 -10.17
CA LEU A 265 -15.99 1.39 -10.63
C LEU A 265 -17.49 1.54 -10.33
N LEU A 266 -17.84 1.97 -9.12
CA LEU A 266 -19.23 2.19 -8.72
C LEU A 266 -19.92 3.20 -9.64
N GLY A 267 -19.39 4.40 -9.77
CA GLY A 267 -20.01 5.50 -10.52
C GLY A 267 -20.12 5.19 -12.00
N THR A 268 -19.11 4.55 -12.59
CA THR A 268 -19.08 4.21 -14.00
C THR A 268 -20.00 3.03 -14.32
N SER A 269 -19.89 1.94 -13.57
CA SER A 269 -20.69 0.73 -13.80
C SER A 269 -22.16 0.93 -13.41
N GLY A 270 -22.41 1.69 -12.33
CA GLY A 270 -23.71 1.77 -11.67
C GLY A 270 -24.12 0.47 -10.98
N VAL A 271 -23.14 -0.40 -10.67
CA VAL A 271 -23.35 -1.71 -10.05
C VAL A 271 -22.77 -1.75 -8.63
N SER A 272 -21.45 -1.65 -8.51
CA SER A 272 -20.74 -1.83 -7.25
C SER A 272 -19.35 -1.21 -7.29
N SER A 273 -18.77 -0.96 -6.12
CA SER A 273 -17.34 -0.69 -5.96
C SER A 273 -16.49 -1.97 -5.93
N ASP A 274 -17.12 -3.13 -5.70
CA ASP A 274 -16.44 -4.42 -5.72
C ASP A 274 -16.20 -4.87 -7.17
N TYR A 275 -14.92 -5.00 -7.50
CA TYR A 275 -14.48 -5.45 -8.82
C TYR A 275 -15.14 -6.76 -9.26
N ARG A 276 -15.36 -7.72 -8.35
CA ARG A 276 -15.92 -9.04 -8.64
C ARG A 276 -17.36 -8.91 -9.14
N GLU A 277 -18.17 -8.10 -8.46
CA GLU A 277 -19.56 -7.85 -8.85
C GLU A 277 -19.65 -7.10 -10.19
N VAL A 278 -18.74 -6.16 -10.44
CA VAL A 278 -18.66 -5.45 -11.73
C VAL A 278 -18.24 -6.41 -12.84
N LEU A 279 -17.30 -7.33 -12.60
CA LEU A 279 -16.87 -8.34 -13.55
C LEU A 279 -18.02 -9.30 -13.91
N ASP A 280 -18.77 -9.76 -12.92
CA ASP A 280 -19.91 -10.65 -13.14
C ASP A 280 -21.05 -9.96 -13.89
N ALA A 281 -21.32 -8.69 -13.60
CA ALA A 281 -22.26 -7.88 -14.35
C ALA A 281 -21.83 -7.69 -15.82
N ALA A 282 -20.53 -7.44 -16.05
CA ALA A 282 -19.99 -7.32 -17.41
C ALA A 282 -20.09 -8.62 -18.20
N ARG A 283 -19.80 -9.77 -17.57
CA ARG A 283 -19.99 -11.13 -18.14
C ARG A 283 -21.45 -11.42 -18.47
N SER A 284 -22.36 -10.87 -17.68
CA SER A 284 -23.80 -10.98 -17.88
C SER A 284 -24.35 -9.99 -18.92
N GLY A 285 -23.46 -9.24 -19.61
CA GLY A 285 -23.83 -8.36 -20.72
C GLY A 285 -24.13 -6.90 -20.33
N ASN A 286 -23.84 -6.46 -19.10
CA ASN A 286 -24.02 -5.07 -18.71
C ASN A 286 -22.97 -4.18 -19.40
N PRO A 287 -23.37 -3.24 -20.30
CA PRO A 287 -22.42 -2.44 -21.07
C PRO A 287 -21.65 -1.41 -20.24
N ARG A 288 -22.28 -0.87 -19.16
CA ARG A 288 -21.60 0.09 -18.27
C ARG A 288 -20.56 -0.62 -17.40
N ALA A 289 -20.84 -1.83 -16.92
CA ALA A 289 -19.87 -2.64 -16.21
C ALA A 289 -18.67 -2.98 -17.10
N ARG A 290 -18.90 -3.36 -18.37
CA ARG A 290 -17.81 -3.57 -19.34
C ARG A 290 -16.98 -2.30 -19.52
N LEU A 291 -17.61 -1.16 -19.77
CA LEU A 291 -16.93 0.12 -19.90
C LEU A 291 -16.10 0.47 -18.68
N ALA A 292 -16.60 0.21 -17.46
CA ALA A 292 -15.88 0.48 -16.23
C ALA A 292 -14.59 -0.36 -16.12
N LEU A 293 -14.63 -1.64 -16.51
CA LEU A 293 -13.46 -2.51 -16.54
C LEU A 293 -12.44 -2.08 -17.60
N ASP A 294 -12.93 -1.70 -18.79
CA ASP A 294 -12.07 -1.23 -19.88
C ASP A 294 -11.36 0.07 -19.49
N LEU A 295 -12.06 1.03 -18.87
CA LEU A 295 -11.48 2.27 -18.33
C LEU A 295 -10.44 2.00 -17.26
N PHE A 296 -10.73 1.06 -16.34
CA PHE A 296 -9.79 0.69 -15.28
C PHE A 296 -8.49 0.13 -15.87
N ALA A 297 -8.59 -0.79 -16.83
CA ALA A 297 -7.43 -1.35 -17.52
C ALA A 297 -6.66 -0.29 -18.30
N ASP A 298 -7.33 0.58 -19.04
CA ASP A 298 -6.71 1.63 -19.85
C ASP A 298 -5.94 2.65 -18.99
N ARG A 299 -6.50 3.06 -17.85
CA ARG A 299 -5.81 3.98 -16.91
C ARG A 299 -4.55 3.36 -16.33
N ALA A 300 -4.62 2.09 -15.92
CA ALA A 300 -3.46 1.37 -15.41
C ALA A 300 -2.39 1.16 -16.50
N ARG A 301 -2.79 0.76 -17.70
CA ARG A 301 -1.91 0.59 -18.88
C ARG A 301 -1.20 1.89 -19.25
N ALA A 302 -1.93 3.00 -19.31
CA ALA A 302 -1.36 4.32 -19.60
C ALA A 302 -0.31 4.73 -18.57
N ALA A 303 -0.54 4.43 -17.27
CA ALA A 303 0.43 4.69 -16.23
C ALA A 303 1.70 3.85 -16.40
N VAL A 304 1.61 2.57 -16.80
CA VAL A 304 2.79 1.72 -17.11
C VAL A 304 3.62 2.36 -18.21
N GLY A 305 2.98 2.80 -19.30
CA GLY A 305 3.67 3.46 -20.43
C GLY A 305 4.37 4.75 -20.01
N ALA A 306 3.70 5.60 -19.24
CA ALA A 306 4.26 6.85 -18.71
C ALA A 306 5.47 6.59 -17.79
N PHE A 307 5.37 5.60 -16.91
CA PHE A 307 6.42 5.24 -15.97
C PHE A 307 7.64 4.63 -16.68
N ALA A 308 7.44 3.73 -17.64
CA ALA A 308 8.53 3.17 -18.44
C ALA A 308 9.29 4.28 -19.18
N THR A 309 8.58 5.26 -19.74
CA THR A 309 9.19 6.43 -20.38
C THR A 309 9.96 7.29 -19.38
N ALA A 310 9.39 7.54 -18.19
CA ALA A 310 10.05 8.34 -17.14
C ALA A 310 11.36 7.70 -16.63
N MET A 311 11.44 6.37 -16.65
CA MET A 311 12.62 5.60 -16.24
C MET A 311 13.62 5.31 -17.39
N GLY A 312 13.25 5.59 -18.64
CA GLY A 312 14.06 5.23 -19.82
C GLY A 312 14.09 3.73 -20.14
N GLY A 313 13.08 2.99 -19.70
CA GLY A 313 12.94 1.54 -19.91
C GLY A 313 12.29 0.84 -18.72
N LEU A 314 12.00 -0.45 -18.86
CA LEU A 314 11.32 -1.26 -17.85
C LEU A 314 11.98 -2.64 -17.77
N HIS A 315 12.26 -3.13 -16.55
CA HIS A 315 12.75 -4.49 -16.30
C HIS A 315 11.64 -5.39 -15.75
N ALA A 316 10.75 -4.85 -14.92
CA ALA A 316 9.61 -5.61 -14.41
C ALA A 316 8.37 -4.76 -14.20
N LEU A 317 7.20 -5.38 -14.45
CA LEU A 317 5.88 -4.93 -14.03
C LEU A 317 5.42 -5.84 -12.89
N VAL A 318 4.93 -5.24 -11.80
CA VAL A 318 4.42 -5.96 -10.62
C VAL A 318 2.96 -5.63 -10.42
N PHE A 319 2.16 -6.66 -10.25
CA PHE A 319 0.77 -6.59 -9.79
C PHE A 319 0.69 -7.00 -8.33
N THR A 320 0.03 -6.19 -7.49
CA THR A 320 -0.17 -6.46 -6.06
C THR A 320 -1.53 -5.95 -5.59
N ALA A 321 -1.92 -6.30 -4.38
CA ALA A 321 -3.21 -6.02 -3.77
C ALA A 321 -4.40 -6.77 -4.43
N GLY A 322 -5.59 -6.63 -3.83
CA GLY A 322 -6.72 -7.51 -4.06
C GLY A 322 -7.05 -7.82 -5.52
N ILE A 323 -7.19 -6.82 -6.39
CA ILE A 323 -7.46 -7.00 -7.83
C ILE A 323 -6.19 -7.49 -8.54
N GLY A 324 -5.04 -6.88 -8.22
CA GLY A 324 -3.75 -7.23 -8.83
C GLY A 324 -3.38 -8.70 -8.60
N GLU A 325 -3.58 -9.20 -7.39
CA GLU A 325 -3.28 -10.58 -7.00
C GLU A 325 -4.30 -11.59 -7.54
N ASN A 326 -5.60 -11.26 -7.49
CA ASN A 326 -6.67 -12.24 -7.66
C ASN A 326 -7.43 -12.15 -8.99
N SER A 327 -7.05 -11.23 -9.90
CA SER A 327 -7.74 -11.11 -11.19
C SER A 327 -6.83 -11.36 -12.39
N PRO A 328 -6.71 -12.60 -12.88
CA PRO A 328 -6.00 -12.89 -14.11
C PRO A 328 -6.54 -12.11 -15.31
N ALA A 329 -7.86 -11.94 -15.39
CA ALA A 329 -8.50 -11.18 -16.47
C ALA A 329 -8.08 -9.69 -16.48
N MET A 330 -7.98 -9.05 -15.31
CA MET A 330 -7.54 -7.65 -15.24
C MET A 330 -6.06 -7.51 -15.56
N ARG A 331 -5.21 -8.42 -15.07
CA ARG A 331 -3.78 -8.41 -15.43
C ARG A 331 -3.58 -8.56 -16.94
N ALA A 332 -4.30 -9.50 -17.57
CA ALA A 332 -4.28 -9.68 -19.01
C ALA A 332 -4.75 -8.43 -19.77
N ALA A 333 -5.87 -7.83 -19.35
CA ALA A 333 -6.40 -6.60 -19.95
C ALA A 333 -5.44 -5.42 -19.82
N ILE A 334 -4.68 -5.30 -18.73
CA ILE A 334 -3.69 -4.23 -18.56
C ILE A 334 -2.48 -4.46 -19.47
N VAL A 335 -1.99 -5.69 -19.58
CA VAL A 335 -0.80 -6.01 -20.38
C VAL A 335 -1.10 -6.02 -21.88
N GLU A 336 -2.34 -6.27 -22.27
CA GLU A 336 -2.78 -6.15 -23.67
C GLU A 336 -2.31 -4.81 -24.27
N LYS A 337 -1.70 -4.85 -25.45
CA LYS A 337 -1.10 -3.69 -26.17
C LYS A 337 0.20 -3.14 -25.55
N LEU A 338 0.84 -3.86 -24.64
CA LEU A 338 2.16 -3.50 -24.12
C LEU A 338 3.29 -4.40 -24.66
N GLU A 339 2.97 -5.29 -25.63
CA GLU A 339 3.94 -6.21 -26.24
C GLU A 339 5.10 -5.46 -26.91
N PHE A 340 4.85 -4.26 -27.45
CA PHE A 340 5.88 -3.40 -28.04
C PHE A 340 6.94 -2.95 -27.03
N MET A 341 6.63 -3.03 -25.72
CA MET A 341 7.58 -2.77 -24.63
C MET A 341 8.25 -4.06 -24.12
N GLY A 342 7.95 -5.21 -24.70
CA GLY A 342 8.45 -6.51 -24.26
C GLY A 342 7.65 -7.13 -23.12
N LEU A 343 6.47 -6.60 -22.80
CA LEU A 343 5.56 -7.16 -21.80
C LEU A 343 4.66 -8.23 -22.45
N GLU A 344 4.86 -9.48 -22.09
CA GLU A 344 4.02 -10.60 -22.48
C GLU A 344 3.82 -11.51 -21.27
N ILE A 345 2.58 -11.94 -21.03
CA ILE A 345 2.24 -12.86 -19.94
C ILE A 345 1.95 -14.26 -20.48
N ASP A 346 2.27 -15.27 -19.69
CA ASP A 346 1.87 -16.66 -19.89
C ASP A 346 0.46 -16.84 -19.33
N GLU A 347 -0.50 -17.23 -20.18
CA GLU A 347 -1.92 -17.32 -19.79
C GLU A 347 -2.14 -18.36 -18.68
N GLU A 348 -1.50 -19.53 -18.77
CA GLU A 348 -1.68 -20.59 -17.77
C GLU A 348 -1.10 -20.20 -16.41
N LYS A 349 0.09 -19.62 -16.40
CA LYS A 349 0.70 -19.11 -15.16
C LYS A 349 -0.13 -17.97 -14.56
N ASN A 350 -0.63 -17.08 -15.42
CA ASN A 350 -1.50 -15.99 -15.01
C ASN A 350 -2.81 -16.50 -14.36
N GLU A 351 -3.45 -17.50 -14.95
CA GLU A 351 -4.66 -18.11 -14.36
C GLU A 351 -4.38 -18.81 -13.03
N ARG A 352 -3.21 -19.44 -12.89
CA ARG A 352 -2.80 -20.07 -11.63
C ARG A 352 -2.32 -19.07 -10.58
N GLY A 353 -2.14 -17.79 -10.94
CA GLY A 353 -1.60 -16.76 -10.03
C GLY A 353 -0.18 -17.06 -9.56
N GLU A 354 0.69 -17.61 -10.46
CA GLU A 354 2.09 -17.84 -10.14
C GLU A 354 2.80 -16.50 -9.87
N GLU A 355 3.84 -16.53 -9.03
CA GLU A 355 4.59 -15.31 -8.71
C GLU A 355 5.26 -14.68 -9.95
N ASP A 356 5.66 -15.52 -10.91
CA ASP A 356 6.24 -15.10 -12.19
C ASP A 356 5.36 -15.58 -13.34
N ILE A 357 4.61 -14.66 -13.92
CA ILE A 357 3.69 -14.91 -15.03
C ILE A 357 4.27 -14.50 -16.39
N THR A 358 5.58 -14.29 -16.48
CA THR A 358 6.25 -13.87 -17.71
C THR A 358 6.19 -14.99 -18.77
N ARG A 359 5.86 -14.64 -20.01
CA ARG A 359 5.86 -15.57 -21.13
C ARG A 359 7.29 -15.88 -21.64
N ARG A 360 8.12 -14.84 -21.81
CA ARG A 360 9.48 -14.95 -22.35
C ARG A 360 10.52 -14.44 -21.37
N ALA A 361 11.46 -15.27 -20.99
CA ALA A 361 12.49 -14.93 -20.01
C ALA A 361 13.40 -13.74 -20.41
N GLN A 362 13.55 -13.47 -21.71
CA GLN A 362 14.36 -12.35 -22.23
C GLN A 362 13.59 -11.03 -22.34
N GLY A 363 12.30 -11.00 -22.03
CA GLY A 363 11.47 -9.80 -22.07
C GLY A 363 11.45 -9.06 -20.73
N VAL A 364 10.55 -8.07 -20.67
CA VAL A 364 10.19 -7.44 -19.39
C VAL A 364 9.46 -8.46 -18.52
N ARG A 365 9.92 -8.65 -17.30
CA ARG A 365 9.34 -9.62 -16.38
C ARG A 365 8.00 -9.10 -15.83
N THR A 366 7.07 -10.01 -15.60
CA THR A 366 5.78 -9.67 -15.00
C THR A 366 5.54 -10.56 -13.79
N PHE A 367 5.34 -9.93 -12.64
CA PHE A 367 5.20 -10.60 -11.36
C PHE A 367 3.84 -10.33 -10.71
N VAL A 368 3.34 -11.31 -9.97
CA VAL A 368 2.21 -11.18 -9.04
C VAL A 368 2.76 -11.38 -7.64
N ILE A 369 2.85 -10.29 -6.88
CA ILE A 369 3.46 -10.29 -5.55
C ILE A 369 2.41 -9.91 -4.51
N PRO A 370 2.13 -10.77 -3.53
CA PRO A 370 1.18 -10.45 -2.46
C PRO A 370 1.57 -9.19 -1.69
N ALA A 371 0.60 -8.35 -1.41
CA ALA A 371 0.81 -7.19 -0.54
C ALA A 371 1.13 -7.65 0.90
N ARG A 372 2.23 -7.15 1.45
CA ARG A 372 2.71 -7.49 2.79
C ARG A 372 2.96 -6.21 3.59
N GLU A 373 1.93 -5.37 3.66
CA GLU A 373 2.00 -4.10 4.42
C GLU A 373 2.27 -4.36 5.91
N ASP A 374 1.65 -5.40 6.46
CA ASP A 374 1.88 -5.86 7.85
C ASP A 374 3.34 -6.21 8.12
N LEU A 375 3.99 -6.93 7.20
CA LEU A 375 5.42 -7.26 7.29
C LEU A 375 6.29 -5.99 7.24
N MET A 376 5.96 -5.07 6.36
CA MET A 376 6.73 -3.82 6.25
C MET A 376 6.55 -2.95 7.50
N VAL A 377 5.34 -2.89 8.08
CA VAL A 377 5.14 -2.23 9.39
C VAL A 377 5.99 -2.89 10.46
N ALA A 378 6.05 -4.24 10.51
CA ALA A 378 6.88 -4.95 11.48
C ALA A 378 8.38 -4.64 11.31
N ARG A 379 8.90 -4.67 10.06
CA ARG A 379 10.30 -4.33 9.75
C ARG A 379 10.64 -2.89 10.11
N GLU A 380 9.77 -1.95 9.77
CA GLU A 380 9.92 -0.54 10.14
C GLU A 380 9.89 -0.34 11.66
N THR A 381 9.05 -1.09 12.37
CA THR A 381 8.98 -1.06 13.83
C THR A 381 10.26 -1.59 14.45
N LEU A 382 10.76 -2.72 13.96
CA LEU A 382 12.04 -3.29 14.39
C LEU A 382 13.17 -2.28 14.19
N ARG A 383 13.30 -1.76 12.97
CA ARG A 383 14.34 -0.78 12.62
C ARG A 383 14.31 0.49 13.48
N THR A 384 13.09 0.98 13.81
CA THR A 384 12.94 2.29 14.46
C THR A 384 12.99 2.20 16.00
N ALA A 385 12.49 1.12 16.57
CA ALA A 385 12.30 1.01 18.02
C ALA A 385 13.26 0.03 18.72
N LEU A 386 13.82 -0.94 18.00
CA LEU A 386 14.55 -2.07 18.61
C LEU A 386 15.97 -2.24 18.02
N ALA A 387 16.38 -1.43 17.05
CA ALA A 387 17.72 -1.45 16.44
C ALA A 387 18.80 -0.76 17.28
#